data_09ed625d2b86775f60318bc66e0c6914
#
_entry.id   09ed625d2b86775f60318bc66e0c6914
#
_cell.length_a   1.000
_cell.length_b   1.000
_cell.length_c   1.000
_cell.angle_alpha   90.00
_cell.angle_beta   90.00
_cell.angle_gamma   90.00
#
_symmetry.space_group_name_H-M   'P 1'
#
loop_
_entity.id
_entity.type
_entity.pdbx_description
1 polymer ?
#
loop_
_entity_poly.entity_id
_entity_poly.type
_entity_poly.pdbx_seq_one_letter_code
_entity_poly.pdbx_strand_id
1 'polypeptide(L)'
;MPPIGWRGTYAGIGVIIAAAVLPLALMMRRRPPAAVYEQAEAATEAARADVGISPRFLLILLVLAGFSCCTAMSMPQVHLVAYCGDLGYGVARGAQMLSLMMALGIVSRIGSGFVADAIGGAATLMIGSFMQGVALLLYLYFDGLESLFVVSAIFGLFQGGIVPTYAIICRELLPPRQAGAAIGLVVSATILGMAFGGYFSGLIFDLTSSYRMAFLNGVMWNAFNFAIVAWLFWRRQRRTPAGAFMTA
;
A
#
# COMPACT_ATOMS: atom_id res chain seq x y z
N MET A 1 -10.46 33.33 -7.01
CA MET A 1 -9.33 32.42 -7.37
C MET A 1 -8.13 32.85 -6.54
N PRO A 2 -7.37 31.95 -5.94
CA PRO A 2 -6.17 32.34 -5.19
C PRO A 2 -5.18 33.00 -6.16
N PRO A 3 -4.44 34.03 -5.70
CA PRO A 3 -3.58 34.85 -6.56
C PRO A 3 -2.41 34.10 -7.21
N ILE A 4 -2.14 32.86 -6.79
CA ILE A 4 -0.94 32.10 -7.18
C ILE A 4 -1.22 31.06 -8.29
N GLY A 5 -2.48 30.77 -8.62
CA GLY A 5 -2.84 29.75 -9.60
C GLY A 5 -2.29 28.33 -9.30
N TRP A 6 -2.75 27.33 -10.02
CA TRP A 6 -2.35 25.92 -9.78
C TRP A 6 -0.84 25.67 -9.97
N ARG A 7 -0.20 26.35 -10.94
CA ARG A 7 1.26 26.23 -11.18
C ARG A 7 2.08 26.77 -10.01
N GLY A 8 1.70 27.92 -9.45
CA GLY A 8 2.38 28.48 -8.29
C GLY A 8 2.17 27.66 -7.03
N THR A 9 1.00 27.06 -6.85
CA THR A 9 0.74 26.14 -5.73
C THR A 9 1.64 24.91 -5.81
N TYR A 10 1.76 24.25 -6.96
CA TYR A 10 2.65 23.09 -7.13
C TYR A 10 4.12 23.46 -6.97
N ALA A 11 4.54 24.60 -7.51
CA ALA A 11 5.92 25.08 -7.32
C ALA A 11 6.22 25.36 -5.84
N GLY A 12 5.30 26.01 -5.11
CA GLY A 12 5.44 26.28 -3.68
C GLY A 12 5.54 24.98 -2.85
N ILE A 13 4.68 24.01 -3.10
CA ILE A 13 4.74 22.69 -2.46
C ILE A 13 6.08 22.02 -2.78
N GLY A 14 6.55 22.05 -4.02
CA GLY A 14 7.85 21.49 -4.43
C GLY A 14 9.02 22.12 -3.67
N VAL A 15 9.04 23.44 -3.52
CA VAL A 15 10.07 24.15 -2.74
C VAL A 15 10.02 23.75 -1.27
N ILE A 16 8.84 23.70 -0.65
CA ILE A 16 8.69 23.30 0.76
C ILE A 16 9.20 21.88 0.97
N ILE A 17 8.81 20.94 0.09
CA ILE A 17 9.27 19.55 0.16
C ILE A 17 10.78 19.48 0.00
N ALA A 18 11.36 20.16 -0.99
CA ALA A 18 12.80 20.16 -1.20
C ALA A 18 13.55 20.75 0.01
N ALA A 19 13.08 21.86 0.55
CA ALA A 19 13.68 22.52 1.73
C ALA A 19 13.61 21.64 3.00
N ALA A 20 12.58 20.81 3.15
CA ALA A 20 12.45 19.89 4.27
C ALA A 20 13.25 18.58 4.06
N VAL A 21 13.13 17.98 2.89
CA VAL A 21 13.70 16.64 2.62
C VAL A 21 15.21 16.69 2.42
N LEU A 22 15.77 17.71 1.76
CA LEU A 22 17.21 17.79 1.49
C LEU A 22 18.06 17.82 2.77
N PRO A 23 17.79 18.67 3.79
CA PRO A 23 18.58 18.65 5.03
C PRO A 23 18.39 17.34 5.81
N LEU A 24 17.17 16.77 5.85
CA LEU A 24 16.94 15.49 6.50
C LEU A 24 17.70 14.35 5.80
N ALA A 25 17.71 14.32 4.46
CA ALA A 25 18.47 13.34 3.70
C ALA A 25 19.99 13.45 3.92
N LEU A 26 20.50 14.69 4.07
CA LEU A 26 21.91 14.92 4.40
C LEU A 26 22.26 14.42 5.80
N MET A 27 21.38 14.60 6.78
CA MET A 27 21.57 14.08 8.15
C MET A 27 21.58 12.54 8.17
N MET A 28 20.80 11.89 7.30
CA MET A 28 20.71 10.42 7.20
C MET A 28 21.89 9.78 6.43
N ARG A 29 22.84 10.55 5.89
CA ARG A 29 24.03 10.01 5.19
C ARG A 29 25.04 9.31 6.11
N ARG A 30 24.90 9.43 7.42
CA ARG A 30 25.78 8.75 8.38
C ARG A 30 25.55 7.23 8.30
N ARG A 31 26.62 6.49 7.98
CA ARG A 31 26.57 5.02 7.96
C ARG A 31 26.54 4.50 9.41
N PRO A 32 25.66 3.54 9.74
CA PRO A 32 25.70 2.87 11.02
C PRO A 32 27.04 2.15 11.25
N PRO A 33 27.47 1.92 12.50
CA PRO A 33 28.62 1.11 12.83
C PRO A 33 28.51 -0.32 12.26
N ALA A 34 29.66 -0.94 11.92
CA ALA A 34 29.70 -2.28 11.33
C ALA A 34 29.00 -3.34 12.20
N ALA A 35 29.17 -3.25 13.53
CA ALA A 35 28.53 -4.17 14.48
C ALA A 35 26.99 -4.16 14.40
N VAL A 36 26.37 -2.99 14.13
CA VAL A 36 24.92 -2.89 13.97
C VAL A 36 24.46 -3.62 12.70
N TYR A 37 25.27 -3.56 11.64
CA TYR A 37 24.99 -4.30 10.40
C TYR A 37 25.07 -5.80 10.59
N GLU A 38 26.09 -6.30 11.30
CA GLU A 38 26.26 -7.73 11.56
C GLU A 38 25.11 -8.29 12.39
N GLN A 39 24.70 -7.56 13.44
CA GLN A 39 23.54 -7.95 14.24
C GLN A 39 22.24 -7.98 13.43
N ALA A 40 22.01 -6.95 12.61
CA ALA A 40 20.85 -6.88 11.74
C ALA A 40 20.87 -7.98 10.65
N GLU A 41 22.04 -8.35 10.14
CA GLU A 41 22.21 -9.44 9.16
C GLU A 41 21.88 -10.79 9.77
N ALA A 42 22.38 -11.06 10.98
CA ALA A 42 22.07 -12.29 11.72
C ALA A 42 20.57 -12.40 12.06
N ALA A 43 19.95 -11.32 12.53
CA ALA A 43 18.52 -11.28 12.83
C ALA A 43 17.66 -11.52 11.58
N THR A 44 18.03 -10.89 10.46
CA THR A 44 17.33 -11.07 9.18
C THR A 44 17.51 -12.48 8.62
N GLU A 45 18.69 -13.08 8.79
CA GLU A 45 18.95 -14.45 8.36
C GLU A 45 18.11 -15.46 9.16
N ALA A 46 18.02 -15.29 10.48
CA ALA A 46 17.16 -16.10 11.33
C ALA A 46 15.69 -15.97 10.92
N ALA A 47 15.16 -14.74 10.76
CA ALA A 47 13.78 -14.49 10.33
C ALA A 47 13.47 -15.07 8.94
N ARG A 48 14.46 -15.07 8.03
CA ARG A 48 14.33 -15.65 6.69
C ARG A 48 14.36 -17.16 6.70
N ALA A 49 15.14 -17.78 7.59
CA ALA A 49 15.18 -19.22 7.75
C ALA A 49 13.78 -19.78 8.07
N ASP A 50 12.99 -19.04 8.85
CA ASP A 50 11.60 -19.39 9.16
C ASP A 50 10.69 -19.40 7.93
N VAL A 51 10.98 -18.58 6.92
CA VAL A 51 10.20 -18.56 5.67
C VAL A 51 10.72 -19.62 4.68
N GLY A 52 12.03 -19.90 4.69
CA GLY A 52 12.69 -20.96 3.91
C GLY A 52 12.62 -20.74 2.40
N ILE A 53 12.70 -19.49 1.93
CA ILE A 53 12.77 -19.12 0.52
C ILE A 53 13.99 -18.24 0.25
N SER A 54 14.46 -18.27 -1.00
CA SER A 54 15.60 -17.42 -1.38
C SER A 54 15.24 -15.93 -1.37
N PRO A 55 16.18 -15.03 -1.03
CA PRO A 55 15.94 -13.60 -1.03
C PRO A 55 15.43 -13.05 -2.38
N ARG A 56 15.92 -13.61 -3.49
CA ARG A 56 15.51 -13.21 -4.84
C ARG A 56 14.04 -13.56 -5.10
N PHE A 57 13.63 -14.76 -4.72
CA PHE A 57 12.24 -15.21 -4.91
C PHE A 57 11.29 -14.41 -4.01
N LEU A 58 11.68 -14.15 -2.75
CA LEU A 58 10.91 -13.29 -1.85
C LEU A 58 10.74 -11.89 -2.45
N LEU A 59 11.81 -11.29 -2.98
CA LEU A 59 11.74 -9.97 -3.61
C LEU A 59 10.78 -9.95 -4.81
N ILE A 60 10.84 -10.97 -5.67
CA ILE A 60 9.90 -11.10 -6.81
C ILE A 60 8.45 -11.16 -6.31
N LEU A 61 8.17 -11.94 -5.27
CA LEU A 61 6.82 -12.04 -4.69
C LEU A 61 6.35 -10.70 -4.13
N LEU A 62 7.22 -9.95 -3.44
CA LEU A 62 6.87 -8.64 -2.89
C LEU A 62 6.65 -7.60 -3.99
N VAL A 63 7.43 -7.64 -5.07
CA VAL A 63 7.24 -6.80 -6.27
C VAL A 63 5.89 -7.08 -6.92
N LEU A 64 5.55 -8.36 -7.15
CA LEU A 64 4.28 -8.76 -7.74
C LEU A 64 3.10 -8.41 -6.81
N ALA A 65 3.23 -8.65 -5.52
CA ALA A 65 2.21 -8.31 -4.55
C ALA A 65 1.99 -6.79 -4.47
N GLY A 66 3.06 -6.00 -4.41
CA GLY A 66 3.00 -4.53 -4.37
C GLY A 66 2.37 -3.95 -5.65
N PHE A 67 2.78 -4.45 -6.82
CA PHE A 67 2.16 -4.06 -8.09
C PHE A 67 0.67 -4.35 -8.10
N SER A 68 0.27 -5.57 -7.75
CA SER A 68 -1.13 -6.02 -7.78
C SER A 68 -1.99 -5.27 -6.76
N CYS A 69 -1.47 -5.05 -5.56
CA CYS A 69 -2.13 -4.27 -4.53
C CYS A 69 -2.45 -2.85 -5.00
N CYS A 70 -1.49 -2.16 -5.59
CA CYS A 70 -1.67 -0.79 -6.05
C CYS A 70 -2.47 -0.69 -7.34
N THR A 71 -2.45 -1.72 -8.18
CA THR A 71 -3.39 -1.85 -9.31
C THR A 71 -4.83 -1.88 -8.81
N ALA A 72 -5.11 -2.65 -7.76
CA ALA A 72 -6.44 -2.70 -7.13
C ALA A 72 -6.82 -1.36 -6.47
N MET A 73 -5.85 -0.72 -5.79
CA MET A 73 -6.02 0.53 -5.06
C MET A 73 -6.34 1.71 -5.98
N SER A 74 -5.84 1.70 -7.21
CA SER A 74 -5.98 2.81 -8.15
C SER A 74 -7.43 3.04 -8.60
N MET A 75 -8.26 1.97 -8.64
CA MET A 75 -9.64 2.10 -9.12
C MET A 75 -10.44 3.16 -8.33
N PRO A 76 -10.63 3.05 -7.01
CA PRO A 76 -11.35 4.09 -6.29
C PRO A 76 -10.58 5.42 -6.24
N GLN A 77 -9.26 5.42 -6.16
CA GLN A 77 -8.49 6.66 -6.06
C GLN A 77 -8.53 7.52 -7.32
N VAL A 78 -8.57 6.91 -8.50
CA VAL A 78 -8.56 7.62 -9.79
C VAL A 78 -9.97 7.91 -10.28
N HIS A 79 -10.89 6.95 -10.11
CA HIS A 79 -12.18 7.01 -10.78
C HIS A 79 -13.35 7.41 -9.88
N LEU A 80 -13.18 7.51 -8.54
CA LEU A 80 -14.27 7.83 -7.61
C LEU A 80 -14.97 9.17 -7.94
N VAL A 81 -14.19 10.17 -8.34
CA VAL A 81 -14.72 11.50 -8.67
C VAL A 81 -15.60 11.46 -9.92
N ALA A 82 -15.14 10.76 -10.97
CA ALA A 82 -15.92 10.54 -12.19
C ALA A 82 -17.16 9.68 -11.90
N TYR A 83 -16.99 8.60 -11.16
CA TYR A 83 -18.09 7.71 -10.75
C TYR A 83 -19.20 8.45 -10.03
N CYS A 84 -18.87 9.33 -9.07
CA CYS A 84 -19.87 10.18 -8.39
C CYS A 84 -20.55 11.17 -9.33
N GLY A 85 -19.82 11.68 -10.34
CA GLY A 85 -20.39 12.53 -11.38
C GLY A 85 -21.44 11.79 -12.20
N ASP A 86 -21.13 10.58 -12.64
CA ASP A 86 -22.01 9.76 -13.49
C ASP A 86 -23.23 9.22 -12.72
N LEU A 87 -23.10 8.99 -11.40
CA LEU A 87 -24.24 8.70 -10.51
C LEU A 87 -25.15 9.91 -10.24
N GLY A 88 -24.80 11.10 -10.74
CA GLY A 88 -25.60 12.31 -10.53
C GLY A 88 -25.35 13.05 -9.22
N TYR A 89 -24.43 12.57 -8.37
CA TYR A 89 -24.09 13.25 -7.10
C TYR A 89 -23.20 14.48 -7.28
N GLY A 90 -22.57 14.60 -8.44
CA GLY A 90 -21.69 15.68 -8.81
C GLY A 90 -20.23 15.48 -8.38
N VAL A 91 -19.33 16.06 -9.15
CA VAL A 91 -17.86 15.95 -9.00
C VAL A 91 -17.38 16.44 -7.62
N ALA A 92 -18.06 17.46 -7.04
CA ALA A 92 -17.71 18.00 -5.73
C ALA A 92 -17.86 16.96 -4.60
N ARG A 93 -18.89 16.13 -4.64
CA ARG A 93 -19.09 15.05 -3.65
C ARG A 93 -18.03 13.96 -3.81
N GLY A 94 -17.69 13.59 -5.03
CA GLY A 94 -16.60 12.66 -5.30
C GLY A 94 -15.26 13.19 -4.78
N ALA A 95 -14.95 14.46 -4.94
CA ALA A 95 -13.75 15.09 -4.40
C ALA A 95 -13.73 15.10 -2.87
N GLN A 96 -14.89 15.30 -2.21
CA GLN A 96 -15.02 15.21 -0.75
C GLN A 96 -14.75 13.77 -0.26
N MET A 97 -15.28 12.75 -0.93
CA MET A 97 -15.03 11.34 -0.60
C MET A 97 -13.56 10.98 -0.78
N LEU A 98 -12.93 11.44 -1.86
CA LEU A 98 -11.49 11.23 -2.09
C LEU A 98 -10.64 11.92 -1.00
N SER A 99 -11.00 13.14 -0.60
CA SER A 99 -10.33 13.86 0.49
C SER A 99 -10.45 13.13 1.82
N LEU A 100 -11.64 12.61 2.14
CA LEU A 100 -11.88 11.79 3.33
C LEU A 100 -11.04 10.51 3.30
N MET A 101 -11.03 9.82 2.17
CA MET A 101 -10.21 8.62 1.93
C MET A 101 -8.73 8.92 2.19
N MET A 102 -8.19 10.01 1.66
CA MET A 102 -6.78 10.39 1.83
C MET A 102 -6.47 10.78 3.27
N ALA A 103 -7.37 11.53 3.94
CA ALA A 103 -7.21 11.91 5.34
C ALA A 103 -7.16 10.68 6.27
N LEU A 104 -8.08 9.74 6.10
CA LEU A 104 -8.07 8.48 6.84
C LEU A 104 -6.87 7.59 6.47
N GLY A 105 -6.37 7.70 5.25
CA GLY A 105 -5.12 7.08 4.83
C GLY A 105 -3.90 7.55 5.64
N ILE A 106 -3.87 8.79 6.11
CA ILE A 106 -2.82 9.28 7.01
C ILE A 106 -2.93 8.58 8.37
N VAL A 107 -4.13 8.50 8.93
CA VAL A 107 -4.40 7.78 10.19
C VAL A 107 -3.99 6.31 10.07
N SER A 108 -4.36 5.68 8.95
CA SER A 108 -3.99 4.30 8.63
C SER A 108 -2.48 4.08 8.61
N ARG A 109 -1.71 4.99 8.01
CA ARG A 109 -0.24 4.89 7.94
C ARG A 109 0.41 4.91 9.32
N ILE A 110 -0.08 5.76 10.21
CA ILE A 110 0.41 5.83 11.58
C ILE A 110 -0.01 4.57 12.36
N GLY A 111 -1.30 4.22 12.29
CA GLY A 111 -1.85 3.07 13.01
C GLY A 111 -1.23 1.74 12.56
N SER A 112 -1.02 1.56 11.27
CA SER A 112 -0.39 0.33 10.73
C SER A 112 1.06 0.16 11.18
N GLY A 113 1.79 1.25 11.46
CA GLY A 113 3.11 1.18 12.07
C GLY A 113 3.06 0.51 13.45
N PHE A 114 2.19 0.99 14.34
CA PHE A 114 2.01 0.38 15.67
C PHE A 114 1.52 -1.07 15.58
N VAL A 115 0.63 -1.37 14.65
CA VAL A 115 0.16 -2.74 14.42
C VAL A 115 1.31 -3.63 13.93
N ALA A 116 2.13 -3.13 13.00
CA ALA A 116 3.28 -3.88 12.49
C ALA A 116 4.34 -4.13 13.57
N ASP A 117 4.55 -3.20 14.48
CA ASP A 117 5.45 -3.39 15.64
C ASP A 117 4.91 -4.45 16.61
N ALA A 118 3.57 -4.60 16.73
CA ALA A 118 2.96 -5.56 17.65
C ALA A 118 2.83 -6.98 17.06
N ILE A 119 2.45 -7.12 15.78
CA ILE A 119 2.13 -8.42 15.17
C ILE A 119 3.00 -8.77 13.96
N GLY A 120 3.95 -7.89 13.59
CA GLY A 120 4.86 -8.05 12.45
C GLY A 120 4.27 -7.59 11.12
N GLY A 121 5.16 -7.28 10.17
CA GLY A 121 4.78 -6.72 8.87
C GLY A 121 3.88 -7.63 8.04
N ALA A 122 4.14 -8.94 8.00
CA ALA A 122 3.36 -9.87 7.18
C ALA A 122 1.89 -9.99 7.62
N ALA A 123 1.64 -10.04 8.94
CA ALA A 123 0.27 -10.09 9.49
C ALA A 123 -0.48 -8.76 9.24
N THR A 124 0.19 -7.64 9.43
CA THR A 124 -0.36 -6.30 9.16
C THR A 124 -0.72 -6.14 7.71
N LEU A 125 0.15 -6.56 6.78
CA LEU A 125 -0.12 -6.54 5.36
C LEU A 125 -1.32 -7.42 4.98
N MET A 126 -1.43 -8.60 5.59
CA MET A 126 -2.55 -9.51 5.35
C MET A 126 -3.89 -8.89 5.77
N ILE A 127 -3.95 -8.28 6.97
CA ILE A 127 -5.15 -7.57 7.44
C ILE A 127 -5.51 -6.41 6.50
N GLY A 128 -4.53 -5.56 6.15
CA GLY A 128 -4.74 -4.45 5.24
C GLY A 128 -5.26 -4.89 3.87
N SER A 129 -4.64 -5.91 3.27
CA SER A 129 -5.05 -6.47 1.97
C SER A 129 -6.44 -7.11 2.01
N PHE A 130 -6.79 -7.81 3.10
CA PHE A 130 -8.12 -8.36 3.29
C PHE A 130 -9.18 -7.26 3.36
N MET A 131 -8.95 -6.27 4.21
CA MET A 131 -9.90 -5.16 4.40
C MET A 131 -10.00 -4.27 3.15
N GLN A 132 -8.93 -4.10 2.39
CA GLN A 132 -8.98 -3.46 1.07
C GLN A 132 -9.90 -4.24 0.12
N GLY A 133 -9.80 -5.57 0.10
CA GLY A 133 -10.69 -6.42 -0.70
C GLY A 133 -12.15 -6.29 -0.28
N VAL A 134 -12.43 -6.28 1.01
CA VAL A 134 -13.78 -6.04 1.55
C VAL A 134 -14.32 -4.68 1.08
N ALA A 135 -13.52 -3.62 1.20
CA ALA A 135 -13.95 -2.29 0.77
C ALA A 135 -14.21 -2.22 -0.75
N LEU A 136 -13.36 -2.87 -1.58
CA LEU A 136 -13.61 -2.97 -3.02
C LEU A 136 -14.89 -3.73 -3.36
N LEU A 137 -15.20 -4.79 -2.61
CA LEU A 137 -16.46 -5.51 -2.75
C LEU A 137 -17.66 -4.63 -2.36
N LEU A 138 -17.54 -3.83 -1.30
CA LEU A 138 -18.60 -2.91 -0.90
C LEU A 138 -18.93 -1.89 -1.98
N TYR A 139 -17.95 -1.39 -2.75
CA TYR A 139 -18.20 -0.53 -3.91
C TYR A 139 -19.01 -1.20 -5.03
N LEU A 140 -19.06 -2.55 -5.08
CA LEU A 140 -19.89 -3.27 -6.07
C LEU A 140 -21.38 -3.30 -5.70
N TYR A 141 -21.68 -3.19 -4.41
CA TYR A 141 -23.04 -3.37 -3.90
C TYR A 141 -23.69 -2.07 -3.44
N PHE A 142 -22.89 -1.06 -3.11
CA PHE A 142 -23.37 0.18 -2.53
C PHE A 142 -23.00 1.36 -3.42
N ASP A 143 -24.01 2.00 -3.99
CA ASP A 143 -23.89 3.16 -4.89
C ASP A 143 -24.57 4.44 -4.33
N GLY A 144 -25.27 4.33 -3.19
CA GLY A 144 -25.88 5.47 -2.51
C GLY A 144 -24.86 6.48 -1.99
N LEU A 145 -25.21 7.77 -1.95
CA LEU A 145 -24.30 8.85 -1.54
C LEU A 145 -23.67 8.61 -0.16
N GLU A 146 -24.48 8.29 0.86
CA GLU A 146 -23.98 8.07 2.22
C GLU A 146 -23.14 6.81 2.32
N SER A 147 -23.57 5.72 1.68
CA SER A 147 -22.82 4.47 1.66
C SER A 147 -21.45 4.63 0.96
N LEU A 148 -21.37 5.41 -0.12
CA LEU A 148 -20.10 5.69 -0.78
C LEU A 148 -19.14 6.49 0.12
N PHE A 149 -19.63 7.43 0.94
CA PHE A 149 -18.81 8.09 1.95
C PHE A 149 -18.24 7.10 2.96
N VAL A 150 -19.09 6.20 3.49
CA VAL A 150 -18.68 5.17 4.46
C VAL A 150 -17.67 4.21 3.84
N VAL A 151 -17.95 3.71 2.64
CA VAL A 151 -17.04 2.78 1.93
C VAL A 151 -15.70 3.46 1.63
N SER A 152 -15.71 4.73 1.20
CA SER A 152 -14.49 5.51 0.96
C SER A 152 -13.69 5.72 2.25
N ALA A 153 -14.35 5.94 3.37
CA ALA A 153 -13.71 6.05 4.68
C ALA A 153 -13.06 4.72 5.10
N ILE A 154 -13.77 3.60 4.98
CA ILE A 154 -13.25 2.26 5.27
C ILE A 154 -12.05 1.97 4.36
N PHE A 155 -12.18 2.21 3.06
CA PHE A 155 -11.09 2.00 2.11
C PHE A 155 -9.86 2.82 2.50
N GLY A 156 -10.02 4.10 2.81
CA GLY A 156 -8.94 4.99 3.26
C GLY A 156 -8.26 4.48 4.51
N LEU A 157 -9.05 4.04 5.50
CA LEU A 157 -8.56 3.57 6.80
C LEU A 157 -7.68 2.31 6.71
N PHE A 158 -7.87 1.47 5.72
CA PHE A 158 -7.09 0.22 5.60
C PHE A 158 -6.02 0.29 4.51
N GLN A 159 -6.24 1.01 3.42
CA GLN A 159 -5.29 1.07 2.32
C GLN A 159 -4.02 1.87 2.63
N GLY A 160 -4.10 2.88 3.50
CA GLY A 160 -3.00 3.81 3.74
C GLY A 160 -1.73 3.16 4.30
N GLY A 161 -1.88 2.14 5.13
CA GLY A 161 -0.79 1.40 5.77
C GLY A 161 -0.15 0.31 4.92
N ILE A 162 -0.75 -0.11 3.81
CA ILE A 162 -0.30 -1.27 3.03
C ILE A 162 1.08 -1.03 2.41
N VAL A 163 1.27 0.08 1.71
CA VAL A 163 2.55 0.36 1.01
C VAL A 163 3.74 0.48 1.97
N PRO A 164 3.66 1.23 3.11
CA PRO A 164 4.72 1.22 4.11
C PRO A 164 5.04 -0.17 4.67
N THR A 165 4.05 -1.03 4.81
CA THR A 165 4.23 -2.39 5.36
C THR A 165 5.08 -3.26 4.44
N TYR A 166 5.06 -3.08 3.11
CA TYR A 166 6.00 -3.76 2.21
C TYR A 166 7.46 -3.39 2.53
N ALA A 167 7.73 -2.12 2.84
CA ALA A 167 9.06 -1.70 3.23
C ALA A 167 9.51 -2.32 4.56
N ILE A 168 8.58 -2.50 5.52
CA ILE A 168 8.83 -3.21 6.78
C ILE A 168 9.22 -4.66 6.48
N ILE A 169 8.44 -5.39 5.68
CA ILE A 169 8.73 -6.78 5.31
C ILE A 169 10.08 -6.91 4.59
N CYS A 170 10.41 -5.98 3.70
CA CYS A 170 11.73 -5.95 3.06
C CYS A 170 12.86 -5.82 4.08
N ARG A 171 12.69 -5.00 5.12
CA ARG A 171 13.69 -4.81 6.19
C ARG A 171 13.76 -6.01 7.13
N GLU A 172 12.65 -6.68 7.39
CA GLU A 172 12.59 -7.86 8.26
C GLU A 172 13.23 -9.10 7.61
N LEU A 173 13.06 -9.28 6.28
CA LEU A 173 13.31 -10.55 5.62
C LEU A 173 14.42 -10.49 4.55
N LEU A 174 14.88 -9.32 4.12
CA LEU A 174 15.92 -9.19 3.10
C LEU A 174 17.23 -8.68 3.72
N PRO A 175 18.40 -9.10 3.18
CA PRO A 175 19.70 -8.70 3.72
C PRO A 175 19.81 -7.17 3.86
N PRO A 176 20.28 -6.63 4.99
CA PRO A 176 20.32 -5.19 5.26
C PRO A 176 21.08 -4.39 4.19
N ARG A 177 22.13 -4.99 3.61
CA ARG A 177 22.92 -4.37 2.53
C ARG A 177 22.13 -4.17 1.24
N GLN A 178 21.09 -4.99 1.01
CA GLN A 178 20.24 -4.94 -0.18
C GLN A 178 18.86 -4.32 0.10
N ALA A 179 18.51 -4.10 1.37
CA ALA A 179 17.18 -3.65 1.79
C ALA A 179 16.77 -2.33 1.12
N GLY A 180 17.68 -1.37 1.00
CA GLY A 180 17.38 -0.10 0.33
C GLY A 180 17.01 -0.26 -1.15
N ALA A 181 17.78 -1.05 -1.91
CA ALA A 181 17.48 -1.34 -3.32
C ALA A 181 16.18 -2.16 -3.46
N ALA A 182 15.96 -3.13 -2.57
CA ALA A 182 14.76 -3.94 -2.54
C ALA A 182 13.50 -3.09 -2.27
N ILE A 183 13.54 -2.22 -1.27
CA ILE A 183 12.46 -1.28 -0.97
C ILE A 183 12.20 -0.37 -2.17
N GLY A 184 13.26 0.19 -2.77
CA GLY A 184 13.15 1.02 -3.97
C GLY A 184 12.44 0.31 -5.12
N LEU A 185 12.80 -0.96 -5.39
CA LEU A 185 12.18 -1.76 -6.44
C LEU A 185 10.71 -2.07 -6.13
N VAL A 186 10.38 -2.47 -4.91
CA VAL A 186 9.00 -2.75 -4.51
C VAL A 186 8.15 -1.48 -4.57
N VAL A 187 8.64 -0.34 -4.06
CA VAL A 187 7.93 0.94 -4.15
C VAL A 187 7.75 1.40 -5.60
N SER A 188 8.76 1.22 -6.45
CA SER A 188 8.60 1.50 -7.89
C SER A 188 7.53 0.63 -8.53
N ALA A 189 7.46 -0.65 -8.17
CA ALA A 189 6.41 -1.56 -8.63
C ALA A 189 5.01 -1.11 -8.15
N THR A 190 4.87 -0.61 -6.92
CA THR A 190 3.60 -0.05 -6.44
C THR A 190 3.15 1.16 -7.25
N ILE A 191 4.07 2.06 -7.60
CA ILE A 191 3.78 3.24 -8.44
C ILE A 191 3.37 2.82 -9.85
N LEU A 192 4.09 1.86 -10.45
CA LEU A 192 3.72 1.29 -11.75
C LEU A 192 2.36 0.60 -11.71
N GLY A 193 2.07 -0.15 -10.63
CA GLY A 193 0.76 -0.76 -10.40
C GLY A 193 -0.37 0.28 -10.33
N MET A 194 -0.13 1.41 -9.67
CA MET A 194 -1.06 2.52 -9.60
C MET A 194 -1.36 3.11 -10.99
N ALA A 195 -0.32 3.39 -11.77
CA ALA A 195 -0.44 3.91 -13.14
C ALA A 195 -1.16 2.90 -14.05
N PHE A 196 -0.75 1.63 -14.01
CA PHE A 196 -1.37 0.56 -14.78
C PHE A 196 -2.85 0.38 -14.42
N GLY A 197 -3.16 0.29 -13.12
CA GLY A 197 -4.52 0.04 -12.66
C GLY A 197 -5.46 1.21 -12.95
N GLY A 198 -5.01 2.46 -12.83
CA GLY A 198 -5.78 3.63 -13.22
C GLY A 198 -6.12 3.62 -14.70
N TYR A 199 -5.12 3.40 -15.56
CA TYR A 199 -5.32 3.29 -17.01
C TYR A 199 -6.23 2.11 -17.38
N PHE A 200 -5.95 0.93 -16.83
CA PHE A 200 -6.67 -0.29 -17.19
C PHE A 200 -8.12 -0.29 -16.72
N SER A 201 -8.40 0.27 -15.54
CA SER A 201 -9.77 0.47 -15.05
C SER A 201 -10.55 1.46 -15.92
N GLY A 202 -9.91 2.53 -16.40
CA GLY A 202 -10.50 3.45 -17.37
C GLY A 202 -10.80 2.77 -18.70
N LEU A 203 -9.87 1.98 -19.23
CA LEU A 203 -10.08 1.20 -20.46
C LEU A 203 -11.25 0.21 -20.33
N ILE A 204 -11.37 -0.46 -19.19
CA ILE A 204 -12.51 -1.35 -18.92
C ILE A 204 -13.82 -0.55 -18.95
N PHE A 205 -13.85 0.63 -18.32
CA PHE A 205 -15.02 1.49 -18.36
C PHE A 205 -15.36 1.95 -19.78
N ASP A 206 -14.37 2.38 -20.56
CA ASP A 206 -14.58 2.83 -21.94
C ASP A 206 -15.16 1.74 -22.84
N LEU A 207 -14.74 0.47 -22.60
CA LEU A 207 -15.22 -0.67 -23.38
C LEU A 207 -16.57 -1.23 -22.91
N THR A 208 -16.87 -1.12 -21.61
CA THR A 208 -18.05 -1.77 -21.01
C THR A 208 -19.12 -0.79 -20.54
N SER A 209 -18.79 0.49 -20.46
CA SER A 209 -19.61 1.55 -19.85
C SER A 209 -20.06 1.18 -18.42
N SER A 210 -19.22 0.41 -17.68
CA SER A 210 -19.57 -0.14 -16.38
C SER A 210 -18.45 0.01 -15.36
N TYR A 211 -18.67 0.87 -14.37
CA TYR A 211 -17.80 0.95 -13.20
C TYR A 211 -17.75 -0.36 -12.41
N ARG A 212 -18.84 -1.12 -12.41
CA ARG A 212 -18.88 -2.42 -11.73
C ARG A 212 -17.83 -3.38 -12.26
N MET A 213 -17.60 -3.40 -13.58
CA MET A 213 -16.56 -4.22 -14.21
C MET A 213 -15.16 -3.73 -13.83
N ALA A 214 -14.97 -2.41 -13.74
CA ALA A 214 -13.71 -1.84 -13.31
C ALA A 214 -13.41 -2.13 -11.83
N PHE A 215 -14.41 -2.08 -10.93
CA PHE A 215 -14.25 -2.51 -9.53
C PHE A 215 -13.95 -4.00 -9.40
N LEU A 216 -14.62 -4.86 -10.19
CA LEU A 216 -14.33 -6.31 -10.25
C LEU A 216 -12.86 -6.58 -10.64
N ASN A 217 -12.34 -5.85 -11.62
CA ASN A 217 -10.92 -5.92 -11.96
C ASN A 217 -10.04 -5.59 -10.73
N GLY A 218 -10.39 -4.55 -9.97
CA GLY A 218 -9.71 -4.21 -8.72
C GLY A 218 -9.77 -5.35 -7.69
N VAL A 219 -10.92 -5.97 -7.51
CA VAL A 219 -11.10 -7.14 -6.62
C VAL A 219 -10.20 -8.31 -7.06
N MET A 220 -10.11 -8.60 -8.35
CA MET A 220 -9.25 -9.68 -8.87
C MET A 220 -7.77 -9.43 -8.58
N TRP A 221 -7.29 -8.22 -8.83
CA TRP A 221 -5.91 -7.84 -8.51
C TRP A 221 -5.63 -7.89 -7.01
N ASN A 222 -6.59 -7.45 -6.20
CA ASN A 222 -6.47 -7.54 -4.75
C ASN A 222 -6.46 -8.99 -4.26
N ALA A 223 -7.27 -9.87 -4.84
CA ALA A 223 -7.27 -11.30 -4.51
C ALA A 223 -5.93 -11.95 -4.84
N PHE A 224 -5.31 -11.59 -5.95
CA PHE A 224 -3.97 -12.06 -6.32
C PHE A 224 -2.91 -11.57 -5.31
N ASN A 225 -2.93 -10.28 -4.95
CA ASN A 225 -2.09 -9.75 -3.90
C ASN A 225 -2.30 -10.51 -2.58
N PHE A 226 -3.55 -10.64 -2.14
CA PHE A 226 -3.89 -11.32 -0.90
C PHE A 226 -3.42 -12.79 -0.88
N ALA A 227 -3.54 -13.50 -2.00
CA ALA A 227 -3.07 -14.88 -2.12
C ALA A 227 -1.56 -14.98 -1.90
N ILE A 228 -0.75 -14.08 -2.49
CA ILE A 228 0.71 -14.05 -2.28
C ILE A 228 1.02 -13.77 -0.80
N VAL A 229 0.38 -12.77 -0.21
CA VAL A 229 0.63 -12.36 1.19
C VAL A 229 0.21 -13.46 2.16
N ALA A 230 -0.97 -14.06 1.96
CA ALA A 230 -1.46 -15.16 2.79
C ALA A 230 -0.55 -16.39 2.69
N TRP A 231 -0.06 -16.71 1.49
CA TRP A 231 0.89 -17.80 1.30
C TRP A 231 2.21 -17.56 2.05
N LEU A 232 2.76 -16.33 1.99
CA LEU A 232 3.96 -15.95 2.74
C LEU A 232 3.73 -16.07 4.26
N PHE A 233 2.59 -15.58 4.73
CA PHE A 233 2.22 -15.62 6.14
C PHE A 233 2.09 -17.06 6.67
N TRP A 234 1.33 -17.91 5.97
CA TRP A 234 1.15 -19.31 6.37
C TRP A 234 2.45 -20.11 6.31
N ARG A 235 3.29 -19.82 5.33
CA ARG A 235 4.60 -20.49 5.22
C ARG A 235 5.49 -20.16 6.42
N ARG A 236 5.49 -18.90 6.89
CA ARG A 236 6.19 -18.49 8.10
C ARG A 236 5.65 -19.24 9.32
N GLN A 237 4.33 -19.26 9.53
CA GLN A 237 3.73 -19.93 10.69
C GLN A 237 4.01 -21.44 10.77
N ARG A 238 4.02 -22.13 9.64
CA ARG A 238 4.23 -23.58 9.61
C ARG A 238 5.66 -24.00 10.00
N ARG A 239 6.61 -23.10 9.92
CA ARG A 239 8.02 -23.39 10.21
C ARG A 239 8.49 -22.89 11.57
N THR A 240 7.81 -21.90 12.15
CA THR A 240 8.07 -21.44 13.50
C THR A 240 7.40 -22.41 14.48
N PRO A 241 8.16 -23.14 15.34
CA PRO A 241 7.56 -24.05 16.33
C PRO A 241 6.65 -23.26 17.26
N ALA A 242 5.50 -23.86 17.63
CA ALA A 242 4.42 -23.25 18.40
C ALA A 242 4.79 -22.71 19.80
N GLY A 243 6.06 -22.78 20.20
CA GLY A 243 6.58 -22.33 21.51
C GLY A 243 7.22 -20.94 21.53
N ALA A 244 7.47 -20.30 20.38
CA ALA A 244 8.23 -19.05 20.33
C ALA A 244 7.38 -17.78 20.57
N PHE A 245 6.06 -17.88 20.64
CA PHE A 245 5.15 -16.74 20.86
C PHE A 245 4.91 -16.37 22.32
N MET A 246 5.49 -17.11 23.30
CA MET A 246 5.25 -16.87 24.73
C MET A 246 6.41 -16.17 25.46
N THR A 247 7.45 -15.76 24.77
CA THR A 247 8.66 -15.16 25.42
C THR A 247 9.13 -13.85 24.75
N ALA A 248 8.23 -13.03 24.28
CA ALA A 248 8.56 -11.67 23.83
C ALA A 248 7.71 -10.63 24.57
#